data_91bc6d5ae87b4c38cb8a21868f3134bf
#
_entry.id   91bc6d5ae87b4c38cb8a21868f3134bf
#
_cell.length_a   1.000
_cell.length_b   1.000
_cell.length_c   1.000
_cell.angle_alpha   90.00
_cell.angle_beta   90.00
_cell.angle_gamma   90.00
#
_symmetry.space_group_name_H-M   'P 1'
#
loop_
_entity.id
_entity.type
_entity.pdbx_description
1 polymer ?
#
loop_
_entity_poly.entity_id
_entity_poly.type
_entity_poly.pdbx_seq_one_letter_code
_entity_poly.pdbx_strand_id
1 'polypeptide(L)'
;MKTITIASEEAKELVRQKLASAGLNERDAEKVADVLVHADLRNVHSHGVLRTEHYVNRLLAGGINPGAHPVFKETGPVTGVLDGDDGFGHVNCDMAMDHAIDMAKKKGVGMVTAVNSSHCGALSYFVQKAADEKLIGIAMTHTDSIVVPFGGRTPFLGTNPIAYGVPAKHKKPFILDMATSKVAFGKILQAREEGKEIPEGWGVDENGEAVTDPDKVVSLSTFGGPKGYGLSIVVDVFSGLLAGAAFGPHIAKMYSGLDQKRKLGHYVCAINPAFFTDWDTFLEQMDAMIDELQQSPPAVGFERVYVPGEIEQLHEERNKKNGISIARSVYEFLKSR
;
A
#
# COMPACT_ATOMS: atom_id res chain seq x y z
N MET A 1 0.71 1.55 24.66
CA MET A 1 -0.29 0.42 24.60
C MET A 1 0.39 -0.89 24.97
N LYS A 2 -0.34 -1.83 25.63
CA LYS A 2 0.20 -3.20 25.86
C LYS A 2 0.18 -3.96 24.54
N THR A 3 1.32 -4.54 24.14
CA THR A 3 1.46 -5.38 22.94
C THR A 3 1.58 -6.86 23.33
N ILE A 4 1.36 -7.71 22.35
CA ILE A 4 1.56 -9.16 22.45
C ILE A 4 2.31 -9.61 21.19
N THR A 5 3.23 -10.53 21.34
CA THR A 5 3.97 -11.13 20.21
C THR A 5 3.37 -12.48 19.88
N ILE A 6 3.03 -12.69 18.62
CA ILE A 6 2.46 -13.95 18.11
C ILE A 6 3.20 -14.37 16.83
N ALA A 7 3.16 -15.65 16.51
CA ALA A 7 3.69 -16.14 15.25
C ALA A 7 2.91 -15.54 14.06
N SER A 8 3.59 -15.28 12.95
CA SER A 8 2.95 -14.76 11.74
C SER A 8 1.84 -15.66 11.22
N GLU A 9 2.03 -16.97 11.29
CA GLU A 9 1.04 -17.97 10.88
C GLU A 9 -0.21 -17.97 11.80
N GLU A 10 -0.02 -17.75 13.12
CA GLU A 10 -1.15 -17.56 14.04
C GLU A 10 -1.94 -16.30 13.68
N ALA A 11 -1.24 -15.20 13.40
CA ALA A 11 -1.87 -13.95 12.99
C ALA A 11 -2.66 -14.12 11.70
N LYS A 12 -2.07 -14.78 10.69
CA LYS A 12 -2.71 -15.07 9.41
C LYS A 12 -4.00 -15.86 9.60
N GLU A 13 -3.94 -16.92 10.39
CA GLU A 13 -5.10 -17.78 10.66
C GLU A 13 -6.21 -17.05 11.40
N LEU A 14 -5.88 -16.24 12.42
CA LEU A 14 -6.85 -15.45 13.16
C LEU A 14 -7.56 -14.41 12.26
N VAL A 15 -6.81 -13.73 11.39
CA VAL A 15 -7.38 -12.76 10.43
C VAL A 15 -8.30 -13.48 9.44
N ARG A 16 -7.85 -14.61 8.86
CA ARG A 16 -8.63 -15.42 7.92
C ARG A 16 -9.96 -15.86 8.55
N GLN A 17 -9.92 -16.44 9.73
CA GLN A 17 -11.10 -16.89 10.46
C GLN A 17 -12.06 -15.75 10.77
N LYS A 18 -11.53 -14.59 11.17
CA LYS A 18 -12.32 -13.41 11.51
C LYS A 18 -13.06 -12.85 10.29
N LEU A 19 -12.39 -12.76 9.15
CA LEU A 19 -13.00 -12.32 7.89
C LEU A 19 -14.02 -13.34 7.35
N ALA A 20 -13.70 -14.62 7.42
CA ALA A 20 -14.63 -15.69 7.02
C ALA A 20 -15.88 -15.70 7.90
N SER A 21 -15.76 -15.49 9.21
CA SER A 21 -16.91 -15.35 10.11
C SER A 21 -17.80 -14.15 9.80
N ALA A 22 -17.25 -13.12 9.15
CA ALA A 22 -17.99 -11.95 8.67
C ALA A 22 -18.58 -12.14 7.26
N GLY A 23 -18.49 -13.34 6.69
CA GLY A 23 -19.12 -13.73 5.43
C GLY A 23 -18.21 -13.70 4.20
N LEU A 24 -16.91 -13.40 4.34
CA LEU A 24 -15.97 -13.48 3.23
C LEU A 24 -15.63 -14.95 2.92
N ASN A 25 -15.53 -15.30 1.64
CA ASN A 25 -15.10 -16.65 1.26
C ASN A 25 -13.65 -16.92 1.70
N GLU A 26 -13.32 -18.20 1.91
CA GLU A 26 -12.02 -18.62 2.48
C GLU A 26 -10.82 -18.17 1.67
N ARG A 27 -10.88 -18.26 0.34
CA ARG A 27 -9.79 -17.87 -0.56
C ARG A 27 -9.46 -16.39 -0.43
N ASP A 28 -10.49 -15.54 -0.44
CA ASP A 28 -10.32 -14.10 -0.37
C ASP A 28 -9.91 -13.67 1.06
N ALA A 29 -10.44 -14.35 2.09
CA ALA A 29 -10.03 -14.14 3.48
C ALA A 29 -8.54 -14.46 3.68
N GLU A 30 -8.05 -15.55 3.09
CA GLU A 30 -6.64 -15.91 3.10
C GLU A 30 -5.78 -14.85 2.40
N LYS A 31 -6.19 -14.38 1.20
CA LYS A 31 -5.45 -13.34 0.48
C LYS A 31 -5.37 -12.03 1.26
N VAL A 32 -6.47 -11.59 1.88
CA VAL A 32 -6.46 -10.40 2.74
C VAL A 32 -5.49 -10.60 3.92
N ALA A 33 -5.54 -11.77 4.57
CA ALA A 33 -4.65 -12.09 5.69
C ALA A 33 -3.17 -12.08 5.26
N ASP A 34 -2.83 -12.60 4.08
CA ASP A 34 -1.47 -12.56 3.55
C ASP A 34 -0.93 -11.13 3.43
N VAL A 35 -1.72 -10.23 2.85
CA VAL A 35 -1.30 -8.82 2.67
C VAL A 35 -1.14 -8.11 4.02
N LEU A 36 -2.05 -8.36 4.98
CA LEU A 36 -1.97 -7.74 6.31
C LEU A 36 -0.77 -8.23 7.12
N VAL A 37 -0.51 -9.54 7.08
CA VAL A 37 0.65 -10.12 7.77
C VAL A 37 1.96 -9.72 7.11
N HIS A 38 2.01 -9.61 5.77
CA HIS A 38 3.16 -9.05 5.05
C HIS A 38 3.52 -7.64 5.58
N ALA A 39 2.53 -6.78 5.79
CA ALA A 39 2.76 -5.45 6.32
C ALA A 39 3.31 -5.48 7.75
N ASP A 40 2.77 -6.31 8.64
CA ASP A 40 3.24 -6.44 10.02
C ASP A 40 4.63 -7.06 10.12
N LEU A 41 4.94 -8.05 9.28
CA LEU A 41 6.29 -8.63 9.20
C LEU A 41 7.34 -7.56 8.88
N ARG A 42 6.97 -6.54 8.12
CA ARG A 42 7.81 -5.41 7.70
C ARG A 42 7.73 -4.18 8.61
N ASN A 43 7.06 -4.29 9.75
CA ASN A 43 6.80 -3.20 10.71
C ASN A 43 5.96 -2.05 10.11
N VAL A 44 5.21 -2.30 9.04
CA VAL A 44 4.23 -1.36 8.47
C VAL A 44 2.86 -1.57 9.13
N HIS A 45 2.83 -1.48 10.46
CA HIS A 45 1.67 -1.83 11.28
C HIS A 45 0.40 -1.06 10.91
N SER A 46 0.52 0.15 10.35
CA SER A 46 -0.63 0.93 9.87
C SER A 46 -1.46 0.23 8.79
N HIS A 47 -0.87 -0.75 8.10
CA HIS A 47 -1.49 -1.57 7.04
C HIS A 47 -1.53 -3.06 7.41
N GLY A 48 -1.23 -3.39 8.66
CA GLY A 48 -1.22 -4.74 9.20
C GLY A 48 -2.57 -5.21 9.76
N VAL A 49 -2.51 -6.24 10.60
CA VAL A 49 -3.68 -6.95 11.16
C VAL A 49 -4.62 -6.06 11.98
N LEU A 50 -4.16 -4.89 12.44
CA LEU A 50 -5.03 -3.91 13.10
C LEU A 50 -6.19 -3.43 12.20
N ARG A 51 -6.05 -3.58 10.88
CA ARG A 51 -7.09 -3.20 9.91
C ARG A 51 -8.24 -4.18 9.83
N THR A 52 -8.10 -5.37 10.39
CA THR A 52 -9.12 -6.42 10.30
C THR A 52 -10.46 -5.97 10.84
N GLU A 53 -10.49 -5.28 11.98
CA GLU A 53 -11.73 -4.77 12.58
C GLU A 53 -12.46 -3.81 11.63
N HIS A 54 -11.75 -2.88 11.03
CA HIS A 54 -12.32 -1.96 10.05
C HIS A 54 -12.92 -2.70 8.84
N TYR A 55 -12.24 -3.72 8.34
CA TYR A 55 -12.74 -4.49 7.19
C TYR A 55 -13.95 -5.35 7.54
N VAL A 56 -13.95 -5.97 8.72
CA VAL A 56 -15.12 -6.70 9.24
C VAL A 56 -16.32 -5.77 9.35
N ASN A 57 -16.14 -4.57 9.92
CA ASN A 57 -17.22 -3.61 10.06
C ASN A 57 -17.77 -3.15 8.70
N ARG A 58 -16.90 -2.95 7.69
CA ARG A 58 -17.35 -2.63 6.33
C ARG A 58 -18.05 -3.79 5.63
N LEU A 59 -17.61 -5.02 5.83
CA LEU A 59 -18.30 -6.21 5.33
C LEU A 59 -19.73 -6.29 5.88
N LEU A 60 -19.85 -6.21 7.20
CA LEU A 60 -21.13 -6.32 7.90
C LEU A 60 -22.07 -5.15 7.55
N ALA A 61 -21.53 -3.97 7.31
CA ALA A 61 -22.32 -2.81 6.86
C ALA A 61 -22.70 -2.85 5.36
N GLY A 62 -22.13 -3.77 4.58
CA GLY A 62 -22.39 -3.88 3.15
C GLY A 62 -21.50 -2.99 2.25
N GLY A 63 -20.51 -2.30 2.79
CA GLY A 63 -19.58 -1.46 2.03
C GLY A 63 -18.51 -2.21 1.23
N ILE A 64 -18.39 -3.53 1.42
CA ILE A 64 -17.59 -4.44 0.59
C ILE A 64 -18.52 -5.61 0.20
N ASN A 65 -18.42 -6.07 -1.04
CA ASN A 65 -19.15 -7.25 -1.53
C ASN A 65 -18.42 -8.53 -1.09
N PRO A 66 -18.96 -9.34 -0.15
CA PRO A 66 -18.30 -10.57 0.29
C PRO A 66 -18.34 -11.69 -0.75
N GLY A 67 -19.27 -11.61 -1.71
CA GLY A 67 -19.43 -12.55 -2.83
C GLY A 67 -18.92 -11.99 -4.13
N ALA A 68 -17.95 -11.10 -4.12
CA ALA A 68 -17.39 -10.47 -5.32
C ALA A 68 -16.82 -11.51 -6.30
N HIS A 69 -17.10 -11.30 -7.59
CA HIS A 69 -16.55 -12.08 -8.70
C HIS A 69 -15.81 -11.14 -9.66
N PRO A 70 -14.56 -10.79 -9.37
CA PRO A 70 -13.81 -9.90 -10.23
C PRO A 70 -13.66 -10.43 -11.64
N VAL A 71 -13.85 -9.55 -12.64
CA VAL A 71 -13.81 -9.92 -14.07
C VAL A 71 -12.68 -9.14 -14.76
N PHE A 72 -11.71 -9.86 -15.30
CA PHE A 72 -10.65 -9.29 -16.12
C PHE A 72 -11.01 -9.27 -17.59
N LYS A 73 -10.67 -8.17 -18.28
CA LYS A 73 -10.81 -7.99 -19.72
C LYS A 73 -9.53 -7.43 -20.33
N GLU A 74 -8.92 -8.14 -21.26
CA GLU A 74 -7.89 -7.55 -22.13
C GLU A 74 -8.50 -6.45 -22.99
N THR A 75 -7.88 -5.27 -23.01
CA THR A 75 -8.34 -4.09 -23.78
C THR A 75 -7.37 -3.72 -24.90
N GLY A 76 -6.20 -4.31 -24.89
CA GLY A 76 -5.16 -4.13 -25.89
C GLY A 76 -4.04 -5.14 -25.72
N PRO A 77 -3.00 -5.11 -26.57
CA PRO A 77 -1.94 -6.12 -26.55
C PRO A 77 -1.21 -6.28 -25.21
N VAL A 78 -1.09 -5.19 -24.43
CA VAL A 78 -0.38 -5.13 -23.15
C VAL A 78 -1.21 -4.43 -22.07
N THR A 79 -2.51 -4.26 -22.29
CA THR A 79 -3.40 -3.53 -21.38
C THR A 79 -4.64 -4.35 -21.03
N GLY A 80 -5.14 -4.17 -19.80
CA GLY A 80 -6.38 -4.78 -19.34
C GLY A 80 -7.07 -3.97 -18.25
N VAL A 81 -8.32 -4.27 -18.04
CA VAL A 81 -9.15 -3.71 -16.96
C VAL A 81 -9.72 -4.85 -16.13
N LEU A 82 -9.60 -4.75 -14.82
CA LEU A 82 -10.24 -5.63 -13.85
C LEU A 82 -11.42 -4.89 -13.20
N ASP A 83 -12.63 -5.36 -13.40
CA ASP A 83 -13.77 -4.95 -12.58
C ASP A 83 -13.77 -5.78 -11.29
N GLY A 84 -13.59 -5.12 -10.16
CA GLY A 84 -13.44 -5.75 -8.85
C GLY A 84 -14.75 -6.09 -8.15
N ASP A 85 -15.90 -5.80 -8.76
CA ASP A 85 -17.25 -6.12 -8.25
C ASP A 85 -17.47 -5.66 -6.78
N ASP A 86 -16.94 -4.47 -6.44
CA ASP A 86 -16.95 -3.90 -5.08
C ASP A 86 -16.33 -4.82 -3.99
N GLY A 87 -15.48 -5.75 -4.39
CA GLY A 87 -14.75 -6.67 -3.51
C GLY A 87 -13.56 -6.04 -2.80
N PHE A 88 -12.78 -6.88 -2.13
CA PHE A 88 -11.57 -6.46 -1.44
C PHE A 88 -10.48 -5.99 -2.41
N GLY A 89 -9.91 -4.82 -2.14
CA GLY A 89 -8.80 -4.28 -2.92
C GLY A 89 -7.54 -5.16 -2.87
N HIS A 90 -7.32 -5.88 -1.78
CA HIS A 90 -6.24 -6.86 -1.64
C HIS A 90 -6.33 -7.96 -2.70
N VAL A 91 -7.52 -8.50 -2.91
CA VAL A 91 -7.81 -9.53 -3.93
C VAL A 91 -7.72 -8.93 -5.33
N ASN A 92 -8.33 -7.77 -5.54
CA ASN A 92 -8.39 -7.13 -6.85
C ASN A 92 -6.99 -6.69 -7.35
N CYS A 93 -6.15 -6.10 -6.48
CA CYS A 93 -4.78 -5.74 -6.82
C CYS A 93 -3.90 -6.97 -7.08
N ASP A 94 -4.08 -8.05 -6.31
CA ASP A 94 -3.33 -9.29 -6.51
C ASP A 94 -3.64 -9.91 -7.87
N MET A 95 -4.94 -10.03 -8.21
CA MET A 95 -5.37 -10.53 -9.52
C MET A 95 -4.91 -9.61 -10.67
N ALA A 96 -5.02 -8.30 -10.52
CA ALA A 96 -4.55 -7.35 -11.52
C ALA A 96 -3.05 -7.49 -11.77
N MET A 97 -2.25 -7.67 -10.69
CA MET A 97 -0.81 -7.90 -10.82
C MET A 97 -0.49 -9.24 -11.49
N ASP A 98 -1.24 -10.31 -11.21
CA ASP A 98 -1.08 -11.60 -11.91
C ASP A 98 -1.26 -11.44 -13.43
N HIS A 99 -2.31 -10.76 -13.85
CA HIS A 99 -2.54 -10.48 -15.28
C HIS A 99 -1.44 -9.60 -15.89
N ALA A 100 -0.96 -8.59 -15.16
CA ALA A 100 0.15 -7.75 -15.61
C ALA A 100 1.44 -8.57 -15.79
N ILE A 101 1.77 -9.46 -14.83
CA ILE A 101 2.91 -10.37 -14.87
C ILE A 101 2.81 -11.30 -16.09
N ASP A 102 1.65 -11.91 -16.31
CA ASP A 102 1.42 -12.82 -17.44
C ASP A 102 1.60 -12.15 -18.80
N MET A 103 1.12 -10.90 -18.93
CA MET A 103 1.34 -10.10 -20.14
C MET A 103 2.82 -9.72 -20.30
N ALA A 104 3.48 -9.28 -19.21
CA ALA A 104 4.89 -8.89 -19.25
C ALA A 104 5.81 -10.04 -19.64
N LYS A 105 5.55 -11.26 -19.16
CA LYS A 105 6.29 -12.47 -19.55
C LYS A 105 6.18 -12.75 -21.05
N LYS A 106 5.02 -12.49 -21.66
CA LYS A 106 4.74 -12.79 -23.08
C LYS A 106 5.09 -11.65 -24.02
N LYS A 107 4.92 -10.41 -23.58
CA LYS A 107 4.90 -9.21 -24.46
C LYS A 107 5.85 -8.10 -23.99
N GLY A 108 6.62 -8.31 -22.93
CA GLY A 108 7.59 -7.39 -22.37
C GLY A 108 7.00 -6.42 -21.33
N VAL A 109 5.73 -6.06 -21.45
CA VAL A 109 5.02 -5.16 -20.50
C VAL A 109 3.59 -5.64 -20.33
N GLY A 110 3.05 -5.50 -19.11
CA GLY A 110 1.64 -5.66 -18.83
C GLY A 110 1.15 -4.52 -17.94
N MET A 111 0.07 -3.85 -18.32
CA MET A 111 -0.55 -2.73 -17.58
C MET A 111 -2.01 -3.05 -17.31
N VAL A 112 -2.42 -3.04 -16.05
CA VAL A 112 -3.80 -3.34 -15.66
C VAL A 112 -4.29 -2.26 -14.71
N THR A 113 -5.48 -1.72 -15.01
CA THR A 113 -6.25 -0.93 -14.05
C THR A 113 -7.29 -1.83 -13.39
N ALA A 114 -7.52 -1.65 -12.08
CA ALA A 114 -8.66 -2.23 -11.40
C ALA A 114 -9.63 -1.11 -10.99
N VAL A 115 -10.92 -1.37 -11.06
CA VAL A 115 -12.00 -0.43 -10.71
C VAL A 115 -13.07 -1.15 -9.87
N ASN A 116 -14.01 -0.42 -9.30
CA ASN A 116 -15.01 -0.98 -8.38
C ASN A 116 -14.36 -1.81 -7.27
N SER A 117 -13.36 -1.23 -6.62
CA SER A 117 -12.53 -1.89 -5.63
C SER A 117 -12.61 -1.20 -4.26
N SER A 118 -11.87 -1.69 -3.29
CA SER A 118 -11.74 -1.11 -1.95
C SER A 118 -10.26 -0.93 -1.58
N HIS A 119 -9.95 -0.60 -0.32
CA HIS A 119 -8.57 -0.47 0.14
C HIS A 119 -7.79 -1.77 -0.07
N CYS A 120 -6.55 -1.67 -0.56
CA CYS A 120 -5.75 -2.83 -0.97
C CYS A 120 -4.57 -3.16 -0.02
N GLY A 121 -4.39 -2.41 1.08
CA GLY A 121 -3.28 -2.64 2.00
C GLY A 121 -1.96 -2.02 1.51
N ALA A 122 -0.83 -2.63 1.89
CA ALA A 122 0.50 -2.18 1.52
C ALA A 122 0.82 -2.57 0.06
N LEU A 123 1.23 -1.60 -0.76
CA LEU A 123 1.52 -1.83 -2.17
C LEU A 123 2.79 -2.66 -2.39
N SER A 124 3.70 -2.65 -1.40
CA SER A 124 4.92 -3.49 -1.42
C SER A 124 4.63 -4.97 -1.64
N TYR A 125 3.49 -5.49 -1.19
CA TYR A 125 3.09 -6.87 -1.43
C TYR A 125 2.99 -7.19 -2.94
N PHE A 126 2.36 -6.34 -3.70
CA PHE A 126 2.10 -6.58 -5.13
C PHE A 126 3.35 -6.38 -5.98
N VAL A 127 4.16 -5.37 -5.67
CA VAL A 127 5.41 -5.14 -6.42
C VAL A 127 6.50 -6.15 -6.04
N GLN A 128 6.49 -6.67 -4.80
CA GLN A 128 7.32 -7.80 -4.39
C GLN A 128 6.99 -9.04 -5.23
N LYS A 129 5.70 -9.34 -5.43
CA LYS A 129 5.23 -10.46 -6.27
C LYS A 129 5.80 -10.39 -7.69
N ALA A 130 5.80 -9.21 -8.32
CA ALA A 130 6.41 -9.02 -9.64
C ALA A 130 7.94 -9.20 -9.59
N ALA A 131 8.61 -8.68 -8.55
CA ALA A 131 10.05 -8.80 -8.39
C ALA A 131 10.50 -10.25 -8.12
N ASP A 132 9.70 -11.04 -7.40
CA ASP A 132 9.94 -12.49 -7.19
C ASP A 132 9.91 -13.27 -8.51
N GLU A 133 9.06 -12.83 -9.45
CA GLU A 133 8.99 -13.34 -10.82
C GLU A 133 10.06 -12.73 -11.76
N LYS A 134 11.02 -12.00 -11.19
CA LYS A 134 12.12 -11.34 -11.91
C LYS A 134 11.66 -10.27 -12.91
N LEU A 135 10.54 -9.62 -12.61
CA LEU A 135 9.98 -8.49 -13.36
C LEU A 135 10.05 -7.22 -12.52
N ILE A 136 10.09 -6.06 -13.17
CA ILE A 136 9.88 -4.79 -12.48
C ILE A 136 8.38 -4.63 -12.25
N GLY A 137 7.97 -4.45 -10.98
CA GLY A 137 6.60 -4.17 -10.60
C GLY A 137 6.38 -2.69 -10.28
N ILE A 138 5.25 -2.14 -10.69
CA ILE A 138 4.78 -0.81 -10.30
C ILE A 138 3.34 -0.97 -9.81
N ALA A 139 3.00 -0.32 -8.69
CA ALA A 139 1.65 -0.27 -8.18
C ALA A 139 1.30 1.12 -7.68
N MET A 140 0.08 1.56 -7.94
CA MET A 140 -0.47 2.84 -7.49
C MET A 140 -1.90 2.64 -7.02
N THR A 141 -2.31 3.38 -6.00
CA THR A 141 -3.71 3.48 -5.59
C THR A 141 -4.01 4.87 -5.05
N HIS A 142 -5.24 5.30 -5.17
CA HIS A 142 -5.69 6.57 -4.62
C HIS A 142 -6.54 6.35 -3.36
N THR A 143 -6.71 7.39 -2.56
CA THR A 143 -7.54 7.35 -1.35
C THR A 143 -8.42 8.60 -1.25
N ASP A 144 -9.35 8.61 -0.30
CA ASP A 144 -10.18 9.79 -0.02
C ASP A 144 -9.37 11.00 0.42
N SER A 145 -9.92 12.18 0.15
CA SER A 145 -9.25 13.48 0.31
C SER A 145 -8.90 13.79 1.76
N ILE A 146 -7.59 13.83 2.05
CA ILE A 146 -7.00 14.24 3.32
C ILE A 146 -5.72 15.07 3.16
N VAL A 147 -5.27 15.30 1.92
CA VAL A 147 -4.05 16.03 1.58
C VAL A 147 -4.42 17.28 0.77
N VAL A 148 -3.85 18.43 1.16
CA VAL A 148 -4.07 19.68 0.41
C VAL A 148 -3.21 19.72 -0.85
N PRO A 149 -3.72 20.35 -1.95
CA PRO A 149 -2.87 20.78 -3.06
C PRO A 149 -1.78 21.72 -2.56
N PHE A 150 -0.62 21.73 -3.21
CA PHE A 150 0.43 22.70 -2.88
C PHE A 150 -0.08 24.14 -3.10
N GLY A 151 -0.03 24.95 -2.03
CA GLY A 151 -0.61 26.31 -2.01
C GLY A 151 -2.13 26.36 -1.79
N GLY A 152 -2.77 25.22 -1.53
CA GLY A 152 -4.20 25.13 -1.20
C GLY A 152 -4.46 25.01 0.29
N ARG A 153 -5.72 25.16 0.71
CA ARG A 153 -6.18 24.96 2.09
C ARG A 153 -7.27 23.90 2.23
N THR A 154 -7.89 23.52 1.12
CA THR A 154 -8.95 22.49 1.11
C THR A 154 -8.37 21.16 0.66
N PRO A 155 -8.57 20.06 1.42
CA PRO A 155 -8.09 18.74 1.02
C PRO A 155 -8.73 18.32 -0.30
N PHE A 156 -7.91 17.84 -1.22
CA PHE A 156 -8.34 17.38 -2.53
C PHE A 156 -7.78 15.98 -2.85
N LEU A 157 -6.54 15.72 -2.50
CA LEU A 157 -5.85 14.46 -2.78
C LEU A 157 -5.92 13.51 -1.59
N GLY A 158 -5.79 12.23 -1.85
CA GLY A 158 -5.51 11.23 -0.84
C GLY A 158 -4.02 11.15 -0.49
N THR A 159 -3.64 10.15 0.30
CA THR A 159 -2.23 9.80 0.53
C THR A 159 -1.56 9.24 -0.71
N ASN A 160 -2.33 8.79 -1.68
CA ASN A 160 -1.98 8.42 -3.04
C ASN A 160 -0.62 7.73 -3.14
N PRO A 161 -0.48 6.50 -2.61
CA PRO A 161 0.80 5.81 -2.57
C PRO A 161 1.21 5.28 -3.94
N ILE A 162 2.53 5.18 -4.12
CA ILE A 162 3.19 4.55 -5.26
C ILE A 162 4.25 3.57 -4.77
N ALA A 163 4.34 2.41 -5.42
CA ALA A 163 5.35 1.42 -5.12
C ALA A 163 6.06 0.93 -6.38
N TYR A 164 7.34 0.59 -6.21
CA TYR A 164 8.19 -0.04 -7.21
C TYR A 164 8.88 -1.25 -6.60
N GLY A 165 8.91 -2.36 -7.34
CA GLY A 165 9.72 -3.54 -7.03
C GLY A 165 10.65 -3.83 -8.19
N VAL A 166 11.95 -3.89 -7.95
CA VAL A 166 12.96 -4.16 -8.98
C VAL A 166 13.77 -5.40 -8.57
N PRO A 167 13.78 -6.46 -9.38
CA PRO A 167 14.52 -7.68 -9.05
C PRO A 167 16.03 -7.47 -9.12
N ALA A 168 16.76 -8.27 -8.35
CA ALA A 168 18.21 -8.38 -8.39
C ALA A 168 18.62 -9.85 -8.55
N LYS A 169 19.91 -10.14 -8.82
CA LYS A 169 20.38 -11.51 -9.08
C LYS A 169 20.51 -12.31 -7.79
N HIS A 170 21.31 -11.82 -6.87
CA HIS A 170 21.64 -12.46 -5.59
C HIS A 170 21.18 -11.64 -4.39
N LYS A 171 21.02 -10.34 -4.56
CA LYS A 171 20.48 -9.44 -3.54
C LYS A 171 18.96 -9.58 -3.44
N LYS A 172 18.41 -9.14 -2.33
CA LYS A 172 16.97 -8.93 -2.22
C LYS A 172 16.53 -7.83 -3.18
N PRO A 173 15.30 -7.90 -3.69
CA PRO A 173 14.81 -6.88 -4.62
C PRO A 173 14.76 -5.51 -3.94
N PHE A 174 15.03 -4.47 -4.72
CA PHE A 174 14.72 -3.10 -4.34
C PHE A 174 13.21 -2.94 -4.24
N ILE A 175 12.71 -2.44 -3.11
CA ILE A 175 11.28 -2.20 -2.90
C ILE A 175 11.10 -0.78 -2.35
N LEU A 176 10.48 0.08 -3.14
CA LEU A 176 9.99 1.38 -2.70
C LEU A 176 8.47 1.27 -2.54
N ASP A 177 7.94 1.61 -1.37
CA ASP A 177 6.50 1.76 -1.12
C ASP A 177 6.30 3.00 -0.26
N MET A 178 5.70 4.03 -0.82
CA MET A 178 5.59 5.32 -0.15
C MET A 178 4.29 6.06 -0.48
N ALA A 179 3.71 6.70 0.54
CA ALA A 179 2.67 7.70 0.34
C ALA A 179 3.27 8.95 -0.32
N THR A 180 2.44 9.71 -1.05
CA THR A 180 2.80 11.05 -1.56
C THR A 180 2.48 12.17 -0.57
N SER A 181 1.85 11.87 0.56
CA SER A 181 1.78 12.76 1.71
C SER A 181 3.12 12.83 2.46
N LYS A 182 3.38 13.92 3.16
CA LYS A 182 4.60 14.10 3.98
C LYS A 182 4.70 13.06 5.10
N VAL A 183 3.55 12.65 5.62
CA VAL A 183 3.44 11.70 6.74
C VAL A 183 2.11 10.94 6.63
N ALA A 184 2.04 9.77 7.26
CA ALA A 184 0.77 9.05 7.45
C ALA A 184 -0.09 9.76 8.51
N PHE A 185 -1.41 9.88 8.27
CA PHE A 185 -2.33 10.57 9.20
C PHE A 185 -2.33 9.95 10.61
N GLY A 186 -2.06 8.66 10.72
CA GLY A 186 -1.91 7.98 12.02
C GLY A 186 -0.83 8.58 12.93
N LYS A 187 0.23 9.18 12.36
CA LYS A 187 1.25 9.87 13.17
C LYS A 187 0.75 11.20 13.77
N ILE A 188 -0.17 11.87 13.08
CA ILE A 188 -0.84 13.05 13.65
C ILE A 188 -1.71 12.64 14.83
N LEU A 189 -2.51 11.56 14.68
CA LEU A 189 -3.35 11.04 15.74
C LEU A 189 -2.52 10.59 16.94
N GLN A 190 -1.42 9.91 16.73
CA GLN A 190 -0.50 9.51 17.79
C GLN A 190 0.07 10.71 18.53
N ALA A 191 0.49 11.76 17.83
CA ALA A 191 1.00 12.99 18.45
C ALA A 191 -0.06 13.68 19.32
N ARG A 192 -1.34 13.68 18.87
CA ARG A 192 -2.48 14.16 19.68
C ARG A 192 -2.64 13.38 20.98
N GLU A 193 -2.65 12.05 20.89
CA GLU A 193 -2.77 11.19 22.08
C GLU A 193 -1.60 11.36 23.06
N GLU A 194 -0.39 11.60 22.54
CA GLU A 194 0.82 11.80 23.34
C GLU A 194 0.99 13.25 23.84
N GLY A 195 0.17 14.19 23.37
CA GLY A 195 0.30 15.62 23.70
C GLY A 195 1.61 16.22 23.22
N LYS A 196 2.14 15.75 22.07
CA LYS A 196 3.43 16.18 21.50
C LYS A 196 3.23 17.02 20.26
N GLU A 197 4.11 18.01 20.09
CA GLU A 197 4.20 18.74 18.82
C GLU A 197 4.66 17.84 17.67
N ILE A 198 4.23 18.20 16.46
CA ILE A 198 4.66 17.58 15.21
C ILE A 198 5.67 18.48 14.50
N PRO A 199 6.55 17.89 13.65
CA PRO A 199 7.41 18.69 12.79
C PRO A 199 6.61 19.58 11.83
N GLU A 200 7.10 20.80 11.61
CA GLU A 200 6.54 21.71 10.63
C GLU A 200 6.45 21.07 9.22
N GLY A 201 5.36 21.38 8.53
CA GLY A 201 5.10 20.88 7.18
C GLY A 201 4.52 19.46 7.14
N TRP A 202 4.14 18.84 8.27
CA TRP A 202 3.37 17.60 8.26
C TRP A 202 1.91 17.83 7.87
N GLY A 203 1.36 18.95 8.30
CA GLY A 203 -0.02 19.31 8.03
C GLY A 203 -0.26 20.81 8.10
N VAL A 204 -1.45 21.20 7.70
CA VAL A 204 -1.93 22.58 7.68
C VAL A 204 -3.24 22.73 8.45
N ASP A 205 -3.51 23.95 8.91
CA ASP A 205 -4.77 24.35 9.52
C ASP A 205 -5.86 24.67 8.47
N GLU A 206 -6.97 25.26 8.94
CA GLU A 206 -8.12 25.65 8.10
C GLU A 206 -7.80 26.78 7.09
N ASN A 207 -6.74 27.54 7.33
CA ASN A 207 -6.25 28.62 6.44
C ASN A 207 -5.21 28.12 5.44
N GLY A 208 -4.69 26.90 5.62
CA GLY A 208 -3.61 26.33 4.81
C GLY A 208 -2.22 26.70 5.34
N GLU A 209 -2.13 27.20 6.58
CA GLU A 209 -0.86 27.53 7.22
C GLU A 209 -0.26 26.29 7.88
N ALA A 210 1.06 26.11 7.76
CA ALA A 210 1.76 25.00 8.40
C ALA A 210 1.69 25.13 9.94
N VAL A 211 1.41 24.02 10.62
CA VAL A 211 1.26 23.99 12.09
C VAL A 211 2.12 22.90 12.71
N THR A 212 2.56 23.14 13.95
CA THR A 212 3.26 22.15 14.79
C THR A 212 2.35 21.55 15.86
N ASP A 213 1.21 22.18 16.13
CA ASP A 213 0.17 21.68 17.02
C ASP A 213 -0.69 20.64 16.29
N PRO A 214 -0.64 19.33 16.68
CA PRO A 214 -1.39 18.31 15.98
C PRO A 214 -2.91 18.49 16.06
N ASP A 215 -3.43 19.18 17.07
CA ASP A 215 -4.88 19.43 17.22
C ASP A 215 -5.41 20.44 16.20
N LYS A 216 -4.54 21.29 15.66
CA LYS A 216 -4.88 22.26 14.62
C LYS A 216 -4.78 21.68 13.20
N VAL A 217 -4.22 20.47 13.04
CA VAL A 217 -4.08 19.85 11.71
C VAL A 217 -5.46 19.48 11.17
N VAL A 218 -5.85 20.13 10.08
CA VAL A 218 -7.07 19.83 9.31
C VAL A 218 -6.74 18.92 8.13
N SER A 219 -5.57 19.08 7.53
CA SER A 219 -5.16 18.30 6.37
C SER A 219 -3.65 18.06 6.37
N LEU A 220 -3.24 16.98 5.71
CA LEU A 220 -1.82 16.68 5.49
C LEU A 220 -1.24 17.51 4.35
N SER A 221 0.08 17.70 4.38
CA SER A 221 0.86 18.26 3.28
C SER A 221 1.45 17.15 2.40
N THR A 222 1.81 17.47 1.16
CA THR A 222 2.57 16.57 0.28
C THR A 222 4.06 16.58 0.65
N PHE A 223 4.75 15.43 0.46
CA PHE A 223 6.21 15.40 0.61
C PHE A 223 6.89 16.28 -0.44
N GLY A 224 8.04 16.91 -0.11
CA GLY A 224 8.82 17.67 -1.09
C GLY A 224 8.07 18.83 -1.79
N GLY A 225 6.98 19.34 -1.18
CA GLY A 225 6.22 20.47 -1.68
C GLY A 225 5.61 20.23 -3.09
N PRO A 226 5.90 21.11 -4.09
CA PRO A 226 5.28 21.01 -5.41
C PRO A 226 5.63 19.72 -6.17
N LYS A 227 6.77 19.09 -5.90
CA LYS A 227 7.18 17.83 -6.54
C LYS A 227 6.32 16.65 -6.10
N GLY A 228 6.12 16.48 -4.79
CA GLY A 228 5.22 15.47 -4.26
C GLY A 228 3.77 15.72 -4.61
N TYR A 229 3.35 16.98 -4.64
CA TYR A 229 2.03 17.36 -5.16
C TYR A 229 1.82 16.89 -6.60
N GLY A 230 2.76 17.17 -7.49
CA GLY A 230 2.70 16.70 -8.88
C GLY A 230 2.63 15.17 -8.97
N LEU A 231 3.44 14.46 -8.19
CA LEU A 231 3.41 13.00 -8.15
C LEU A 231 2.08 12.45 -7.60
N SER A 232 1.51 13.09 -6.58
CA SER A 232 0.19 12.72 -6.05
C SER A 232 -0.92 12.82 -7.09
N ILE A 233 -0.88 13.86 -7.95
CA ILE A 233 -1.80 14.00 -9.09
C ILE A 233 -1.59 12.86 -10.10
N VAL A 234 -0.34 12.52 -10.42
CA VAL A 234 -0.05 11.39 -11.33
C VAL A 234 -0.69 10.10 -10.80
N VAL A 235 -0.55 9.80 -9.51
CA VAL A 235 -1.18 8.63 -8.89
C VAL A 235 -2.71 8.69 -9.02
N ASP A 236 -3.33 9.84 -8.79
CA ASP A 236 -4.79 10.01 -8.90
C ASP A 236 -5.27 9.86 -10.37
N VAL A 237 -4.47 10.34 -11.33
CA VAL A 237 -4.75 10.13 -12.77
C VAL A 237 -4.71 8.66 -13.14
N PHE A 238 -3.67 7.92 -12.73
CA PHE A 238 -3.52 6.50 -13.10
C PHE A 238 -4.52 5.61 -12.36
N SER A 239 -4.71 5.82 -11.06
CA SER A 239 -5.60 4.98 -10.24
C SER A 239 -7.06 5.40 -10.33
N GLY A 240 -7.34 6.69 -10.54
CA GLY A 240 -8.68 7.26 -10.63
C GLY A 240 -9.14 7.36 -12.09
N LEU A 241 -8.67 8.37 -12.79
CA LEU A 241 -9.19 8.73 -14.13
C LEU A 241 -8.96 7.63 -15.17
N LEU A 242 -7.76 7.08 -15.25
CA LEU A 242 -7.42 6.02 -16.20
C LEU A 242 -8.19 4.72 -15.91
N ALA A 243 -8.46 4.43 -14.65
CA ALA A 243 -9.26 3.28 -14.23
C ALA A 243 -10.78 3.50 -14.42
N GLY A 244 -11.22 4.73 -14.70
CA GLY A 244 -12.64 5.06 -14.75
C GLY A 244 -13.32 5.15 -13.37
N ALA A 245 -12.54 5.34 -12.31
CA ALA A 245 -12.99 5.51 -10.94
C ALA A 245 -13.20 7.00 -10.57
N ALA A 246 -13.80 7.26 -9.42
CA ALA A 246 -13.90 8.60 -8.86
C ALA A 246 -12.50 9.16 -8.53
N PHE A 247 -12.37 10.46 -8.38
CA PHE A 247 -11.11 11.13 -8.02
C PHE A 247 -11.32 12.14 -6.91
N GLY A 248 -10.27 12.43 -6.17
CA GLY A 248 -10.23 13.50 -5.19
C GLY A 248 -11.41 13.50 -4.22
N PRO A 249 -12.15 14.62 -4.07
CA PRO A 249 -13.27 14.74 -3.11
C PRO A 249 -14.46 13.83 -3.40
N HIS A 250 -14.54 13.22 -4.59
CA HIS A 250 -15.63 12.34 -5.00
C HIS A 250 -15.47 10.89 -4.50
N ILE A 251 -14.33 10.59 -3.88
CA ILE A 251 -14.04 9.26 -3.31
C ILE A 251 -14.74 9.12 -1.96
N ALA A 252 -15.47 8.01 -1.76
CA ALA A 252 -16.13 7.70 -0.49
C ALA A 252 -15.10 7.57 0.66
N LYS A 253 -15.43 8.14 1.83
CA LYS A 253 -14.54 8.18 3.00
C LYS A 253 -14.20 6.77 3.53
N MET A 254 -12.98 6.62 4.06
CA MET A 254 -12.57 5.34 4.64
C MET A 254 -13.25 5.05 5.97
N TYR A 255 -13.37 6.04 6.83
CA TYR A 255 -13.82 5.86 8.22
C TYR A 255 -15.23 6.33 8.51
N SER A 256 -16.00 6.70 7.50
CA SER A 256 -17.42 7.05 7.61
C SER A 256 -18.21 6.45 6.47
N GLY A 257 -19.54 6.31 6.61
CA GLY A 257 -20.37 5.68 5.58
C GLY A 257 -19.89 4.26 5.27
N LEU A 258 -19.77 3.40 6.29
CA LEU A 258 -19.21 2.06 6.14
C LEU A 258 -20.02 1.16 5.20
N ASP A 259 -21.27 1.50 4.97
CA ASP A 259 -22.20 0.88 4.01
C ASP A 259 -21.95 1.29 2.55
N GLN A 260 -21.25 2.41 2.34
CA GLN A 260 -20.99 2.92 0.99
C GLN A 260 -19.86 2.14 0.32
N LYS A 261 -20.06 1.73 -0.91
CA LYS A 261 -19.01 1.18 -1.78
C LYS A 261 -17.99 2.27 -2.08
N ARG A 262 -16.70 1.97 -1.86
CA ARG A 262 -15.66 2.98 -2.07
C ARG A 262 -15.32 3.19 -3.54
N LYS A 263 -15.50 2.18 -4.37
CA LYS A 263 -15.24 2.20 -5.82
C LYS A 263 -13.85 2.75 -6.16
N LEU A 264 -12.86 2.34 -5.38
CA LEU A 264 -11.48 2.75 -5.61
C LEU A 264 -10.96 2.15 -6.91
N GLY A 265 -10.02 2.86 -7.51
CA GLY A 265 -9.23 2.37 -8.61
C GLY A 265 -7.80 2.06 -8.17
N HIS A 266 -7.17 1.15 -8.90
CA HIS A 266 -5.78 0.80 -8.76
C HIS A 266 -5.14 0.73 -10.14
N TYR A 267 -3.85 0.99 -10.20
CA TYR A 267 -3.02 0.78 -11.38
C TYR A 267 -1.86 -0.12 -11.02
N VAL A 268 -1.64 -1.17 -11.79
CA VAL A 268 -0.47 -2.03 -11.67
C VAL A 268 0.19 -2.23 -13.03
N CYS A 269 1.51 -2.36 -13.01
CA CYS A 269 2.30 -2.63 -14.21
C CYS A 269 3.42 -3.62 -13.88
N ALA A 270 3.67 -4.54 -14.78
CA ALA A 270 4.85 -5.39 -14.76
C ALA A 270 5.65 -5.17 -16.05
N ILE A 271 6.98 -5.11 -15.92
CA ILE A 271 7.91 -4.92 -17.04
C ILE A 271 8.95 -6.02 -17.01
N ASN A 272 9.15 -6.70 -18.14
CA ASN A 272 10.17 -7.71 -18.29
C ASN A 272 11.46 -7.09 -18.84
N PRO A 273 12.53 -7.00 -18.02
CA PRO A 273 13.80 -6.41 -18.47
C PRO A 273 14.40 -7.09 -19.69
N ALA A 274 14.14 -8.38 -19.89
CA ALA A 274 14.68 -9.15 -21.02
C ALA A 274 14.24 -8.63 -22.41
N PHE A 275 13.20 -7.80 -22.47
CA PHE A 275 12.76 -7.17 -23.72
C PHE A 275 13.47 -5.85 -24.01
N PHE A 276 14.30 -5.36 -23.08
CA PHE A 276 14.98 -4.06 -23.17
C PHE A 276 16.50 -4.20 -23.18
N THR A 277 17.02 -5.20 -22.46
CA THR A 277 18.46 -5.46 -22.33
C THR A 277 18.70 -6.93 -22.02
N ASP A 278 19.99 -7.33 -22.02
CA ASP A 278 20.34 -8.68 -21.57
C ASP A 278 19.92 -8.86 -20.09
N TRP A 279 19.20 -9.94 -19.83
CA TRP A 279 18.55 -10.14 -18.54
C TRP A 279 19.52 -10.39 -17.39
N ASP A 280 20.54 -11.24 -17.63
CA ASP A 280 21.55 -11.52 -16.62
C ASP A 280 22.35 -10.27 -16.29
N THR A 281 22.74 -9.51 -17.31
CA THR A 281 23.43 -8.22 -17.14
C THR A 281 22.60 -7.23 -16.32
N PHE A 282 21.29 -7.13 -16.58
CA PHE A 282 20.41 -6.25 -15.79
C PHE A 282 20.40 -6.62 -14.31
N LEU A 283 20.25 -7.92 -14.00
CA LEU A 283 20.19 -8.39 -12.62
C LEU A 283 21.54 -8.22 -11.90
N GLU A 284 22.67 -8.44 -12.59
CA GLU A 284 24.01 -8.20 -12.05
C GLU A 284 24.27 -6.71 -11.79
N GLN A 285 23.83 -5.84 -12.71
CA GLN A 285 23.95 -4.39 -12.52
C GLN A 285 23.08 -3.90 -11.34
N MET A 286 21.92 -4.51 -11.09
CA MET A 286 21.12 -4.21 -9.90
C MET A 286 21.85 -4.62 -8.61
N ASP A 287 22.50 -5.81 -8.57
CA ASP A 287 23.31 -6.20 -7.43
C ASP A 287 24.46 -5.21 -7.20
N ALA A 288 25.18 -4.84 -8.26
CA ALA A 288 26.30 -3.88 -8.19
C ALA A 288 25.82 -2.50 -7.69
N MET A 289 24.72 -1.99 -8.22
CA MET A 289 24.15 -0.71 -7.78
C MET A 289 23.77 -0.72 -6.30
N ILE A 290 23.15 -1.81 -5.82
CA ILE A 290 22.81 -1.97 -4.40
C ILE A 290 24.09 -1.97 -3.54
N ASP A 291 25.13 -2.72 -3.96
CA ASP A 291 26.39 -2.78 -3.24
C ASP A 291 27.09 -1.42 -3.18
N GLU A 292 27.16 -0.69 -4.29
CA GLU A 292 27.79 0.63 -4.34
C GLU A 292 27.06 1.65 -3.47
N LEU A 293 25.70 1.63 -3.46
CA LEU A 293 24.90 2.46 -2.57
C LEU A 293 25.16 2.14 -1.10
N GLN A 294 25.17 0.86 -0.73
CA GLN A 294 25.41 0.41 0.64
C GLN A 294 26.84 0.70 1.12
N GLN A 295 27.81 0.72 0.22
CA GLN A 295 29.21 1.05 0.50
C GLN A 295 29.49 2.56 0.51
N SER A 296 28.53 3.39 0.09
CA SER A 296 28.68 4.85 0.13
C SER A 296 28.95 5.33 1.57
N PRO A 297 29.89 6.25 1.78
CA PRO A 297 30.17 6.78 3.11
C PRO A 297 28.91 7.38 3.75
N PRO A 298 28.53 6.96 4.96
CA PRO A 298 27.36 7.52 5.63
C PRO A 298 27.60 8.97 6.06
N ALA A 299 26.54 9.77 6.04
CA ALA A 299 26.57 11.12 6.60
C ALA A 299 26.65 11.09 8.14
N VAL A 300 27.05 12.20 8.75
CA VAL A 300 27.10 12.36 10.21
C VAL A 300 25.72 12.05 10.81
N GLY A 301 25.68 11.17 11.82
CA GLY A 301 24.45 10.73 12.47
C GLY A 301 23.80 9.48 11.86
N PHE A 302 24.36 8.91 10.78
CA PHE A 302 23.92 7.67 10.18
C PHE A 302 24.98 6.57 10.34
N GLU A 303 24.56 5.35 10.65
CA GLU A 303 25.48 4.20 10.76
C GLU A 303 25.91 3.67 9.39
N ARG A 304 24.98 3.68 8.42
CA ARG A 304 25.18 3.22 7.05
C ARG A 304 24.11 3.80 6.11
N VAL A 305 24.35 3.65 4.82
CA VAL A 305 23.35 3.91 3.78
C VAL A 305 22.47 2.66 3.60
N TYR A 306 21.15 2.84 3.62
CA TYR A 306 20.18 1.80 3.34
C TYR A 306 19.55 2.02 1.95
N VAL A 307 19.29 0.93 1.26
CA VAL A 307 18.52 0.94 0.02
C VAL A 307 17.02 0.84 0.37
N PRO A 308 16.12 1.54 -0.34
CA PRO A 308 14.69 1.43 -0.10
C PRO A 308 14.19 -0.02 -0.05
N GLY A 309 13.41 -0.34 0.98
CA GLY A 309 12.92 -1.68 1.29
C GLY A 309 13.85 -2.55 2.12
N GLU A 310 15.12 -2.18 2.30
CA GLU A 310 16.09 -2.98 3.06
C GLU A 310 15.72 -3.05 4.56
N ILE A 311 15.32 -1.93 5.15
CA ILE A 311 14.91 -1.88 6.57
C ILE A 311 13.71 -2.81 6.81
N GLU A 312 12.72 -2.74 5.94
CA GLU A 312 11.52 -3.57 5.98
C GLU A 312 11.86 -5.06 5.81
N GLN A 313 12.80 -5.39 4.93
CA GLN A 313 13.28 -6.76 4.72
C GLN A 313 14.04 -7.31 5.93
N LEU A 314 14.85 -6.48 6.60
CA LEU A 314 15.51 -6.85 7.87
C LEU A 314 14.50 -7.09 8.99
N HIS A 315 13.45 -6.27 9.06
CA HIS A 315 12.35 -6.50 9.98
C HIS A 315 11.61 -7.80 9.67
N GLU A 316 11.33 -8.08 8.41
CA GLU A 316 10.66 -9.31 7.98
C GLU A 316 11.45 -10.55 8.39
N GLU A 317 12.78 -10.57 8.17
CA GLU A 317 13.62 -11.70 8.61
C GLU A 317 13.59 -11.92 10.12
N ARG A 318 13.66 -10.83 10.88
CA ARG A 318 13.59 -10.88 12.33
C ARG A 318 12.21 -11.36 12.81
N ASN A 319 11.16 -10.80 12.24
CA ASN A 319 9.78 -11.06 12.67
C ASN A 319 9.28 -12.45 12.25
N LYS A 320 9.78 -13.01 11.14
CA LYS A 320 9.56 -14.42 10.78
C LYS A 320 10.11 -15.38 11.83
N LYS A 321 11.21 -15.02 12.51
CA LYS A 321 11.83 -15.86 13.56
C LYS A 321 11.20 -15.63 14.93
N ASN A 322 10.89 -14.38 15.26
CA ASN A 322 10.54 -13.96 16.62
C ASN A 322 9.04 -13.69 16.80
N GLY A 323 8.26 -13.70 15.74
CA GLY A 323 6.86 -13.28 15.73
C GLY A 323 6.67 -11.78 15.48
N ILE A 324 5.42 -11.39 15.22
CA ILE A 324 4.98 -10.01 15.02
C ILE A 324 4.38 -9.45 16.31
N SER A 325 4.64 -8.18 16.59
CA SER A 325 4.11 -7.47 17.76
C SER A 325 2.83 -6.74 17.38
N ILE A 326 1.70 -7.10 17.97
CA ILE A 326 0.40 -6.47 17.74
C ILE A 326 -0.17 -5.90 19.04
N ALA A 327 -1.06 -4.92 18.95
CA ALA A 327 -1.74 -4.41 20.13
C ALA A 327 -2.62 -5.49 20.76
N ARG A 328 -2.66 -5.56 22.10
CA ARG A 328 -3.47 -6.55 22.81
C ARG A 328 -4.96 -6.48 22.44
N SER A 329 -5.49 -5.27 22.27
CA SER A 329 -6.89 -5.06 21.84
C SER A 329 -7.18 -5.68 20.47
N VAL A 330 -6.23 -5.56 19.53
CA VAL A 330 -6.34 -6.20 18.19
C VAL A 330 -6.37 -7.72 18.34
N TYR A 331 -5.47 -8.29 19.15
CA TYR A 331 -5.45 -9.74 19.39
C TYR A 331 -6.76 -10.24 20.02
N GLU A 332 -7.29 -9.51 21.02
CA GLU A 332 -8.55 -9.84 21.66
C GLU A 332 -9.73 -9.76 20.67
N PHE A 333 -9.74 -8.74 19.80
CA PHE A 333 -10.72 -8.63 18.72
C PHE A 333 -10.63 -9.83 17.75
N LEU A 334 -9.44 -10.19 17.30
CA LEU A 334 -9.24 -11.32 16.38
C LEU A 334 -9.73 -12.65 17.00
N LYS A 335 -9.59 -12.83 18.31
CA LYS A 335 -10.05 -14.02 19.04
C LYS A 335 -11.50 -13.98 19.50
N SER A 336 -12.16 -12.83 19.47
CA SER A 336 -13.58 -12.74 19.80
C SER A 336 -14.43 -13.49 18.78
N ARG A 337 -15.57 -14.05 19.25
CA ARG A 337 -16.54 -14.73 18.39
C ARG A 337 -17.31 -13.75 17.53
#